data_c036f6a2d2aea08e0ff100ae01982c05
#
_entry.id   c036f6a2d2aea08e0ff100ae01982c05
#
_cell.length_a   1.000
_cell.length_b   1.000
_cell.length_c   1.000
_cell.angle_alpha   90.00
_cell.angle_beta   90.00
_cell.angle_gamma   90.00
#
_symmetry.space_group_name_H-M   'P 1'
#
loop_
_entity.id
_entity.type
_entity.pdbx_description
1 polymer ?
#
loop_
_entity_poly.entity_id
_entity_poly.type
_entity_poly.pdbx_seq_one_letter_code
_entity_poly.pdbx_strand_id
1 'polypeptide(L)'
;MQSYSHPPAEYPLFGAVNVELDHGAGTLVVTGDGVPRVVMERTGGAEVESHVPIGTRDPARLVMRVAGEEVELRPSKGFLTRTSYRVDVGDHRFVPVSLDGSRLSRGGVELGTFVSTGDGRVTAEWQDGQPDGYDAAVGYALAAAFGTGAEPAWRLTLDAVLEAMP
;
A
#
# COMPACT_ATOMS: atom_id res chain seq x y z
N MET A 1 -9.54 1.32 -29.41
CA MET A 1 -9.34 1.48 -28.92
C MET A 1 -9.34 1.58 -28.11
N GLN A 2 -9.41 1.52 -27.78
CA GLN A 2 -9.26 1.77 -27.01
C GLN A 2 -9.19 1.95 -26.05
N SER A 3 -9.30 1.66 -25.83
CA SER A 3 -9.06 1.86 -24.93
C SER A 3 -8.94 1.85 -24.04
N TYR A 4 -8.86 1.52 -23.97
CA TYR A 4 -8.43 1.59 -23.09
C TYR A 4 -8.11 1.84 -22.30
N SER A 5 -8.08 1.63 -22.35
CA SER A 5 -7.51 2.08 -21.77
C SER A 5 -7.30 2.33 -21.14
N HIS A 6 -7.16 2.26 -21.18
CA HIS A 6 -6.63 2.68 -20.65
C HIS A 6 -6.21 3.13 -20.31
N PRO A 7 -6.21 3.13 -20.46
CA PRO A 7 -5.66 3.69 -20.27
C PRO A 7 -5.48 4.27 -19.79
N PRO A 8 -5.59 4.64 -19.55
CA PRO A 8 -5.18 5.34 -19.15
C PRO A 8 -4.89 5.48 -18.49
N ALA A 9 -5.50 5.31 -18.23
CA ALA A 9 -4.98 5.44 -17.59
C ALA A 9 -4.16 5.32 -17.75
N GLU A 10 -4.65 5.14 -18.44
CA GLU A 10 -3.75 5.04 -18.67
C GLU A 10 -2.78 5.80 -18.75
N TYR A 11 -2.84 6.71 -19.08
CA TYR A 11 -1.53 7.08 -18.88
C TYR A 11 -1.35 7.48 -17.46
N PRO A 12 -0.53 6.79 -16.75
CA PRO A 12 -0.30 7.10 -15.36
C PRO A 12 0.34 8.46 -15.28
N LEU A 13 -0.12 9.29 -14.34
CA LEU A 13 0.46 10.60 -14.09
C LEU A 13 1.95 10.53 -13.84
N PHE A 14 2.44 9.41 -13.33
CA PHE A 14 3.82 9.26 -12.87
C PHE A 14 4.61 8.25 -13.68
N GLY A 15 4.09 7.87 -14.84
CA GLY A 15 4.70 6.83 -15.64
C GLY A 15 4.53 5.46 -15.00
N ALA A 16 5.34 4.51 -15.40
CA ALA A 16 5.27 3.17 -14.84
C ALA A 16 5.81 3.19 -13.40
N VAL A 17 5.04 2.66 -12.48
CA VAL A 17 5.46 2.50 -11.09
C VAL A 17 5.61 1.02 -10.83
N ASN A 18 6.80 0.62 -10.38
CA ASN A 18 7.12 -0.76 -10.11
C ASN A 18 7.17 -1.00 -8.61
N VAL A 19 6.50 -2.05 -8.15
CA VAL A 19 6.47 -2.43 -6.75
C VAL A 19 6.99 -3.85 -6.62
N GLU A 20 7.99 -4.04 -5.76
CA GLU A 20 8.55 -5.34 -5.44
C GLU A 20 8.34 -5.61 -3.97
N LEU A 21 7.57 -6.65 -3.68
CA LEU A 21 7.25 -7.03 -2.31
C LEU A 21 7.71 -8.46 -2.06
N ASP A 22 8.44 -8.65 -0.97
CA ASP A 22 8.81 -9.99 -0.49
C ASP A 22 8.25 -10.13 0.93
N HIS A 23 7.13 -10.84 1.04
CA HIS A 23 6.45 -11.04 2.32
C HIS A 23 7.36 -11.78 3.33
N GLY A 24 8.04 -12.81 2.87
CA GLY A 24 8.89 -13.61 3.74
C GLY A 24 10.07 -12.83 4.28
N ALA A 25 10.73 -12.08 3.41
CA ALA A 25 11.87 -11.24 3.80
C ALA A 25 11.44 -9.96 4.49
N GLY A 26 10.20 -9.53 4.29
CA GLY A 26 9.70 -8.28 4.85
C GLY A 26 10.29 -7.06 4.19
N THR A 27 10.41 -7.09 2.86
CA THR A 27 10.97 -5.98 2.10
C THR A 27 10.00 -5.52 1.04
N LEU A 28 10.02 -4.22 0.79
CA LEU A 28 9.19 -3.59 -0.22
C LEU A 28 10.00 -2.48 -0.87
N VAL A 29 10.00 -2.44 -2.20
CA VAL A 29 10.67 -1.38 -2.96
C VAL A 29 9.71 -0.84 -4.01
N VAL A 30 9.57 0.48 -4.04
CA VAL A 30 8.81 1.18 -5.06
C VAL A 30 9.79 1.99 -5.90
N THR A 31 9.72 1.83 -7.22
CA THR A 31 10.57 2.56 -8.16
C THR A 31 9.75 3.03 -9.34
N GLY A 32 10.25 4.07 -10.02
CA GLY A 32 9.63 4.59 -11.22
C GLY A 32 10.28 5.91 -11.59
N ASP A 33 10.15 6.29 -12.86
CA ASP A 33 10.77 7.53 -13.35
C ASP A 33 10.12 8.77 -12.76
N GLY A 34 8.83 8.69 -12.47
CA GLY A 34 8.07 9.84 -11.95
C GLY A 34 7.92 9.86 -10.45
N VAL A 35 8.54 8.92 -9.73
CA VAL A 35 8.38 8.82 -8.27
C VAL A 35 9.73 8.62 -7.61
N PRO A 36 9.93 9.16 -6.41
CA PRO A 36 11.14 8.83 -5.64
C PRO A 36 11.10 7.36 -5.22
N ARG A 37 12.27 6.80 -5.03
CA ARG A 37 12.38 5.42 -4.58
C ARG A 37 11.94 5.31 -3.13
N VAL A 38 11.11 4.30 -2.84
CA VAL A 38 10.73 3.98 -1.47
C VAL A 38 11.25 2.60 -1.13
N VAL A 39 11.83 2.47 0.05
CA VAL A 39 12.23 1.18 0.62
C VAL A 39 11.57 1.04 1.97
N MET A 40 10.89 -0.07 2.18
CA MET A 40 10.32 -0.38 3.49
C MET A 40 10.82 -1.75 3.90
N GLU A 41 11.24 -1.90 5.17
CA GLU A 41 11.81 -3.13 5.67
C GLU A 41 11.23 -3.47 7.03
N ARG A 42 10.91 -4.74 7.21
CA ARG A 42 10.56 -5.28 8.52
C ARG A 42 11.85 -5.62 9.24
N THR A 43 11.99 -5.16 10.47
CA THR A 43 13.19 -5.34 11.27
C THR A 43 12.91 -6.24 12.47
N GLY A 44 13.98 -6.78 13.06
CA GLY A 44 13.89 -7.58 14.25
C GLY A 44 13.31 -8.96 13.99
N GLY A 45 13.08 -9.72 15.04
CA GLY A 45 12.52 -11.05 14.94
C GLY A 45 11.02 -11.10 15.13
N ALA A 46 10.30 -10.14 14.56
CA ALA A 46 8.85 -10.06 14.75
C ALA A 46 8.16 -11.26 14.15
N GLU A 47 7.11 -11.68 14.81
CA GLU A 47 6.20 -12.68 14.26
C GLU A 47 5.56 -12.10 13.00
N VAL A 48 5.55 -12.89 11.93
CA VAL A 48 5.03 -12.44 10.64
C VAL A 48 3.54 -12.67 10.58
N GLU A 49 2.79 -11.59 10.36
CA GLU A 49 1.35 -11.64 10.22
C GLU A 49 1.00 -11.94 8.77
N SER A 50 0.35 -13.06 8.55
CA SER A 50 0.10 -13.57 7.20
C SER A 50 -0.84 -12.68 6.38
N HIS A 51 -1.68 -11.88 7.04
CA HIS A 51 -2.64 -11.01 6.36
C HIS A 51 -2.09 -9.61 6.07
N VAL A 52 -0.88 -9.32 6.50
CA VAL A 52 -0.22 -8.04 6.24
C VAL A 52 0.89 -8.28 5.23
N PRO A 53 0.85 -7.66 4.05
CA PRO A 53 1.85 -7.95 3.01
C PRO A 53 3.29 -7.77 3.46
N ILE A 54 3.62 -6.69 4.18
CA ILE A 54 4.97 -6.48 4.71
C ILE A 54 5.25 -7.34 5.95
N GLY A 55 4.21 -7.94 6.55
CA GLY A 55 4.32 -8.87 7.65
C GLY A 55 4.01 -8.30 9.02
N THR A 56 3.93 -7.00 9.17
CA THR A 56 3.57 -6.37 10.44
C THR A 56 3.08 -4.96 10.22
N ARG A 57 2.27 -4.46 11.14
CA ARG A 57 1.84 -3.05 11.18
C ARG A 57 2.48 -2.29 12.35
N ASP A 58 3.39 -2.95 13.06
CA ASP A 58 4.04 -2.35 14.22
C ASP A 58 5.15 -1.39 13.74
N PRO A 59 5.02 -0.08 13.98
CA PRO A 59 6.02 0.89 13.51
C PRO A 59 7.39 0.67 14.14
N ALA A 60 7.46 0.06 15.31
CA ALA A 60 8.74 -0.23 15.95
C ALA A 60 9.53 -1.31 15.20
N ARG A 61 8.86 -2.02 14.28
CA ARG A 61 9.48 -3.11 13.54
C ARG A 61 9.56 -2.84 12.05
N LEU A 62 9.32 -1.58 11.67
CA LEU A 62 9.34 -1.17 10.27
C LEU A 62 10.23 0.05 10.12
N VAL A 63 10.97 0.08 9.02
CA VAL A 63 11.72 1.25 8.61
C VAL A 63 11.27 1.59 7.21
N MET A 64 10.88 2.85 6.99
CA MET A 64 10.48 3.35 5.68
C MET A 64 11.39 4.50 5.29
N ARG A 65 11.93 4.45 4.07
CA ARG A 65 12.75 5.52 3.53
C ARG A 65 12.20 5.94 2.19
N VAL A 66 12.08 7.26 2.01
CA VAL A 66 11.67 7.83 0.73
C VAL A 66 12.84 8.67 0.23
N ALA A 67 13.34 8.36 -0.97
CA ALA A 67 14.50 9.01 -1.55
C ALA A 67 15.71 8.98 -0.61
N GLY A 68 15.85 7.90 0.14
CA GLY A 68 16.96 7.70 1.07
C GLY A 68 16.77 8.30 2.45
N GLU A 69 15.68 9.04 2.67
CA GLU A 69 15.42 9.67 3.97
C GLU A 69 14.37 8.88 4.73
N GLU A 70 14.68 8.59 5.98
CA GLU A 70 13.77 7.85 6.83
C GLU A 70 12.55 8.70 7.19
N VAL A 71 11.36 8.12 7.10
CA VAL A 71 10.11 8.77 7.46
C VAL A 71 9.44 7.95 8.55
N GLU A 72 8.70 8.63 9.40
CA GLU A 72 8.02 7.98 10.53
C GLU A 72 6.65 7.48 10.11
N LEU A 73 6.34 6.24 10.46
CA LEU A 73 5.01 5.65 10.29
C LEU A 73 4.25 5.82 11.60
N ARG A 74 3.05 6.40 11.52
CA ARG A 74 2.22 6.62 12.70
C ARG A 74 0.87 5.95 12.52
N PRO A 75 0.79 4.64 12.82
CA PRO A 75 -0.49 3.94 12.70
C PRO A 75 -1.47 4.40 13.78
N SER A 76 -2.73 4.35 13.44
CA SER A 76 -3.80 4.69 14.35
C SER A 76 -3.90 3.64 15.46
N LYS A 77 -4.05 4.09 16.69
CA LYS A 77 -4.20 3.19 17.83
C LYS A 77 -5.64 2.71 17.96
N GLY A 78 -5.81 1.56 18.56
CA GLY A 78 -7.12 1.07 18.93
C GLY A 78 -7.85 0.28 17.86
N PHE A 79 -7.27 0.19 16.67
CA PHE A 79 -7.87 -0.58 15.60
C PHE A 79 -7.20 -1.93 15.48
N LEU A 80 -8.00 -2.96 15.60
CA LEU A 80 -7.50 -4.33 15.64
C LEU A 80 -7.78 -5.10 14.36
N THR A 81 -8.56 -4.51 13.44
CA THR A 81 -8.92 -5.18 12.20
C THR A 81 -8.18 -4.56 11.02
N ARG A 82 -8.01 -5.34 9.97
CA ARG A 82 -7.37 -4.89 8.74
C ARG A 82 -8.13 -3.73 8.11
N THR A 83 -9.45 -3.80 8.18
CA THR A 83 -10.32 -2.82 7.53
C THR A 83 -10.35 -1.49 8.24
N SER A 84 -9.84 -1.44 9.47
CA SER A 84 -9.82 -0.21 10.25
C SER A 84 -8.42 0.41 10.33
N TYR A 85 -7.44 -0.23 9.73
CA TYR A 85 -6.07 0.23 9.85
C TYR A 85 -5.87 1.55 9.11
N ARG A 86 -5.28 2.50 9.81
CA ARG A 86 -4.96 3.81 9.27
C ARG A 86 -3.54 4.17 9.65
N VAL A 87 -2.80 4.73 8.73
CA VAL A 87 -1.42 5.15 8.98
C VAL A 87 -1.20 6.54 8.41
N ASP A 88 -0.46 7.34 9.17
CA ASP A 88 -0.04 8.68 8.76
C ASP A 88 1.46 8.68 8.52
N VAL A 89 1.88 9.38 7.46
CA VAL A 89 3.29 9.64 7.15
C VAL A 89 3.39 11.13 6.84
N GLY A 90 4.00 11.89 7.75
CA GLY A 90 3.99 13.35 7.61
C GLY A 90 2.57 13.88 7.57
N ASP A 91 2.24 14.66 6.55
CA ASP A 91 0.86 15.15 6.33
C ASP A 91 0.02 14.21 5.48
N HIS A 92 0.57 13.05 5.09
CA HIS A 92 -0.18 12.05 4.33
C HIS A 92 -0.97 11.17 5.27
N ARG A 93 -2.19 10.86 4.89
CA ARG A 93 -3.05 9.94 5.64
C ARG A 93 -3.58 8.87 4.70
N PHE A 94 -3.39 7.64 5.06
CA PHE A 94 -3.82 6.47 4.30
C PHE A 94 -4.82 5.70 5.13
N VAL A 95 -6.06 5.56 4.62
CA VAL A 95 -7.14 4.90 5.37
C VAL A 95 -7.89 3.94 4.46
N PRO A 96 -8.28 2.76 4.97
CA PRO A 96 -9.19 1.89 4.24
C PRO A 96 -10.57 2.55 4.18
N VAL A 97 -11.19 2.52 3.00
CA VAL A 97 -12.50 3.14 2.80
C VAL A 97 -13.55 2.13 2.32
N SER A 98 -13.11 0.96 1.86
CA SER A 98 -14.01 -0.11 1.43
C SER A 98 -13.27 -1.43 1.58
N LEU A 99 -13.95 -2.52 1.20
CA LEU A 99 -13.33 -3.84 1.29
C LEU A 99 -12.12 -3.97 0.37
N ASP A 100 -12.10 -3.24 -0.73
CA ASP A 100 -11.07 -3.37 -1.75
C ASP A 100 -10.31 -2.08 -2.03
N GLY A 101 -10.47 -1.06 -1.23
CA GLY A 101 -9.81 0.21 -1.51
C GLY A 101 -9.42 1.00 -0.29
N SER A 102 -8.40 1.83 -0.47
CA SER A 102 -7.93 2.78 0.53
C SER A 102 -7.77 4.14 -0.11
N ARG A 103 -7.81 5.17 0.71
CA ARG A 103 -7.71 6.56 0.27
C ARG A 103 -6.44 7.19 0.83
N LEU A 104 -5.76 7.92 -0.03
CA LEU A 104 -4.62 8.75 0.38
C LEU A 104 -5.02 10.21 0.33
N SER A 105 -4.75 10.94 1.40
CA SER A 105 -4.94 12.38 1.44
C SER A 105 -3.68 13.06 1.98
N ARG A 106 -3.53 14.35 1.68
CA ARG A 106 -2.45 15.18 2.19
C ARG A 106 -3.06 16.49 2.64
N GLY A 107 -2.86 16.82 3.93
CA GLY A 107 -3.40 18.07 4.49
C GLY A 107 -4.91 18.19 4.38
N GLY A 108 -5.62 17.06 4.40
CA GLY A 108 -7.07 17.04 4.29
C GLY A 108 -7.61 17.00 2.87
N VAL A 109 -6.73 17.04 1.86
CA VAL A 109 -7.13 17.01 0.46
C VAL A 109 -6.96 15.58 -0.08
N GLU A 110 -8.02 15.02 -0.62
CA GLU A 110 -7.98 13.67 -1.19
C GLU A 110 -7.13 13.67 -2.46
N LEU A 111 -6.15 12.76 -2.53
CA LEU A 111 -5.25 12.65 -3.66
C LEU A 111 -5.60 11.50 -4.57
N GLY A 112 -6.06 10.39 -4.00
CA GLY A 112 -6.40 9.23 -4.80
C GLY A 112 -6.84 8.06 -3.97
N THR A 113 -7.28 7.02 -4.65
CA THR A 113 -7.66 5.75 -4.05
C THR A 113 -6.79 4.64 -4.62
N PHE A 114 -6.55 3.63 -3.81
CA PHE A 114 -5.64 2.54 -4.15
C PHE A 114 -6.31 1.21 -3.90
N VAL A 115 -6.02 0.24 -4.76
CA VAL A 115 -6.41 -1.15 -4.56
C VAL A 115 -5.17 -2.01 -4.61
N SER A 116 -4.99 -2.85 -3.61
CA SER A 116 -3.85 -3.75 -3.52
C SER A 116 -4.35 -5.19 -3.47
N THR A 117 -3.70 -6.07 -4.25
CA THR A 117 -4.01 -7.49 -4.21
C THR A 117 -3.26 -8.22 -3.10
N GLY A 118 -2.37 -7.53 -2.38
CA GLY A 118 -1.62 -8.11 -1.28
C GLY A 118 -0.31 -8.79 -1.70
N ASP A 119 -0.02 -8.84 -2.99
CA ASP A 119 1.17 -9.48 -3.53
C ASP A 119 2.12 -8.49 -4.20
N GLY A 120 1.93 -7.19 -3.95
CA GLY A 120 2.73 -6.13 -4.53
C GLY A 120 2.05 -5.42 -5.68
N ARG A 121 0.94 -5.94 -6.19
CA ARG A 121 0.20 -5.26 -7.24
C ARG A 121 -0.69 -4.20 -6.65
N VAL A 122 -0.52 -2.98 -7.13
CA VAL A 122 -1.29 -1.82 -6.66
C VAL A 122 -1.78 -1.05 -7.86
N THR A 123 -3.05 -0.73 -7.87
CA THR A 123 -3.61 0.19 -8.86
C THR A 123 -4.10 1.43 -8.14
N ALA A 124 -4.02 2.57 -8.82
CA ALA A 124 -4.38 3.86 -8.24
C ALA A 124 -5.31 4.61 -9.17
N GLU A 125 -6.30 5.28 -8.58
CA GLU A 125 -7.14 6.26 -9.26
C GLU A 125 -6.90 7.60 -8.61
N TRP A 126 -6.47 8.57 -9.40
CA TRP A 126 -6.10 9.88 -8.88
C TRP A 126 -7.27 10.85 -8.93
N GLN A 127 -7.35 11.68 -7.89
CA GLN A 127 -8.36 12.73 -7.78
C GLN A 127 -7.74 14.08 -8.17
N ASP A 128 -8.54 15.13 -8.10
CA ASP A 128 -8.13 16.47 -8.55
C ASP A 128 -7.24 17.22 -7.57
N GLY A 129 -6.74 16.58 -6.54
CA GLY A 129 -5.91 17.19 -5.51
C GLY A 129 -4.47 17.49 -5.92
N GLN A 130 -4.13 17.33 -7.19
CA GLN A 130 -2.81 17.60 -7.75
C GLN A 130 -1.70 16.81 -7.05
N PRO A 131 -1.78 15.49 -7.05
CA PRO A 131 -0.74 14.68 -6.44
C PRO A 131 0.59 14.85 -7.17
N ASP A 132 1.68 14.78 -6.42
CA ASP A 132 3.03 14.80 -6.98
C ASP A 132 3.67 13.40 -6.88
N GLY A 133 4.92 13.28 -7.35
CA GLY A 133 5.62 12.01 -7.32
C GLY A 133 5.84 11.46 -5.92
N TYR A 134 6.07 12.34 -4.96
CA TYR A 134 6.22 11.94 -3.56
C TYR A 134 4.91 11.33 -3.03
N ASP A 135 3.79 12.00 -3.32
CA ASP A 135 2.47 11.49 -2.94
C ASP A 135 2.24 10.10 -3.51
N ALA A 136 2.57 9.93 -4.79
CA ALA A 136 2.40 8.64 -5.46
C ALA A 136 3.26 7.56 -4.81
N ALA A 137 4.53 7.87 -4.53
CA ALA A 137 5.44 6.90 -3.92
C ALA A 137 4.93 6.45 -2.55
N VAL A 138 4.47 7.38 -1.72
CA VAL A 138 3.92 7.06 -0.41
C VAL A 138 2.67 6.19 -0.54
N GLY A 139 1.76 6.56 -1.43
CA GLY A 139 0.51 5.81 -1.63
C GLY A 139 0.76 4.39 -2.09
N TYR A 140 1.60 4.20 -3.10
CA TYR A 140 1.93 2.87 -3.59
C TYR A 140 2.60 2.02 -2.51
N ALA A 141 3.53 2.62 -1.75
CA ALA A 141 4.24 1.89 -0.70
C ALA A 141 3.28 1.45 0.41
N LEU A 142 2.42 2.35 0.88
CA LEU A 142 1.49 2.01 1.96
C LEU A 142 0.46 0.99 1.52
N ALA A 143 -0.05 1.11 0.30
CA ALA A 143 -1.01 0.14 -0.23
C ALA A 143 -0.38 -1.24 -0.37
N ALA A 144 0.85 -1.31 -0.88
CA ALA A 144 1.54 -2.58 -1.04
C ALA A 144 1.91 -3.20 0.30
N ALA A 145 2.36 -2.37 1.25
CA ALA A 145 2.84 -2.87 2.54
C ALA A 145 1.71 -3.37 3.44
N PHE A 146 0.61 -2.62 3.48
CA PHE A 146 -0.45 -2.87 4.45
C PHE A 146 -1.74 -3.38 3.83
N GLY A 147 -1.83 -3.35 2.51
CA GLY A 147 -3.03 -3.69 1.80
C GLY A 147 -4.05 -2.57 1.87
N THR A 148 -5.24 -2.83 1.35
CA THR A 148 -6.29 -1.81 1.25
C THR A 148 -7.56 -2.22 1.99
N GLY A 149 -7.41 -3.12 2.96
CA GLY A 149 -8.54 -3.61 3.75
C GLY A 149 -9.09 -4.94 3.26
N ALA A 150 -8.82 -5.28 1.99
CA ALA A 150 -9.26 -6.57 1.44
C ALA A 150 -8.29 -7.68 1.86
N GLU A 151 -8.77 -8.90 1.82
CA GLU A 151 -7.89 -10.06 2.01
C GLU A 151 -6.94 -10.16 0.83
N PRO A 152 -5.68 -10.52 1.07
CA PRO A 152 -4.78 -10.86 -0.04
C PRO A 152 -5.36 -12.03 -0.86
N ALA A 153 -5.09 -12.02 -2.17
CA ALA A 153 -5.67 -13.00 -3.06
C ALA A 153 -5.34 -14.43 -2.66
N TRP A 154 -4.09 -14.68 -2.24
CA TRP A 154 -3.69 -16.03 -1.82
C TRP A 154 -4.44 -16.49 -0.56
N ARG A 155 -4.75 -15.54 0.35
CA ARG A 155 -5.47 -15.87 1.56
C ARG A 155 -6.93 -16.18 1.26
N LEU A 156 -7.54 -15.45 0.35
CA LEU A 156 -8.92 -15.74 -0.06
C LEU A 156 -9.01 -17.12 -0.67
N THR A 157 -8.03 -17.50 -1.49
CA THR A 157 -7.99 -18.82 -2.09
C THR A 157 -7.87 -19.92 -1.03
N LEU A 158 -7.01 -19.71 -0.05
CA LEU A 158 -6.84 -20.66 1.05
C LEU A 158 -8.12 -20.81 1.85
N ASP A 159 -8.76 -19.71 2.20
CA ASP A 159 -10.02 -19.74 2.95
C ASP A 159 -11.11 -20.48 2.18
N ALA A 160 -11.21 -20.26 0.88
CA ALA A 160 -12.17 -20.97 0.04
C ALA A 160 -11.91 -22.47 0.04
N VAL A 161 -10.66 -22.89 -0.03
CA VAL A 161 -10.31 -24.30 0.02
C VAL A 161 -10.69 -24.91 1.37
N LEU A 162 -10.40 -24.23 2.46
CA LEU A 162 -10.71 -24.71 3.79
C LEU A 162 -12.22 -24.82 4.01
N GLU A 163 -12.99 -23.88 3.49
CA GLU A 163 -14.45 -23.92 3.61
C GLU A 163 -15.07 -25.04 2.77
N ALA A 164 -14.43 -25.43 1.69
CA ALA A 164 -14.92 -26.51 0.84
C ALA A 164 -14.61 -27.89 1.41
N MET A 165 -13.80 -28.00 2.43
CA MET A 165 -13.45 -29.28 3.04
C MET A 165 -14.57 -29.73 3.97
N PRO A 166 -14.96 -31.00 3.92
CA PRO A 166 -16.00 -31.54 4.76
C PRO A 166 -15.59 -31.60 6.25
#